data_7e261571375c22a78c2f7ffa1f8b7e01
#
_entry.id   7e261571375c22a78c2f7ffa1f8b7e01
#
_cell.length_a   1.000
_cell.length_b   1.000
_cell.length_c   1.000
_cell.angle_alpha   90.00
_cell.angle_beta   90.00
_cell.angle_gamma   90.00
#
_symmetry.space_group_name_H-M   'P 1'
#
loop_
_entity.id
_entity.type
_entity.pdbx_description
1 polymer ?
#
loop_
_entity_poly.entity_id
_entity_poly.type
_entity_poly.pdbx_seq_one_letter_code
_entity_poly.pdbx_strand_id
1 'polypeptide(L)'
;CWSFTEGDISTGLHSGVASDATGGFAELLPAHPSMLHPVPDTVPDEVAVLADPFSVSLHGVTRHPPPPGGRALVWGAGSLGLCAVAALRALHPDVEVGVVARFDAQADLARRFGARRVFPLAGPGEMVEVLADWSGGVLRPTMEGLDGVPMCHPGGVDVVYDTIARPETLTVAVRVLRARGTLVGSGVHPPARWEWSPLYFKEISWVG
;
A
#
# COMPACT_ATOMS: atom_id res chain seq x y z
N CYS A 1 11.90 -1.88 -14.38
CA CYS A 1 12.49 -3.18 -14.75
C CYS A 1 12.76 -3.21 -16.26
N TRP A 2 13.96 -3.62 -16.69
CA TRP A 2 14.34 -3.62 -18.12
C TRP A 2 13.44 -4.55 -18.95
N SER A 3 13.17 -5.76 -18.47
CA SER A 3 12.27 -6.72 -19.14
C SER A 3 10.84 -6.21 -19.28
N PHE A 4 10.43 -5.29 -18.43
CA PHE A 4 9.10 -4.69 -18.50
C PHE A 4 8.99 -3.60 -19.57
N THR A 5 10.05 -2.81 -19.75
CA THR A 5 10.01 -1.63 -20.65
C THR A 5 10.55 -1.91 -22.05
N GLU A 6 11.55 -2.77 -22.18
CA GLU A 6 12.30 -2.99 -23.43
C GLU A 6 12.50 -4.48 -23.78
N GLY A 7 12.27 -5.37 -22.82
CA GLY A 7 12.43 -6.80 -23.00
C GLY A 7 11.16 -7.51 -23.47
N ASP A 8 11.29 -8.78 -23.77
CA ASP A 8 10.17 -9.66 -24.08
C ASP A 8 9.46 -10.07 -22.79
N ILE A 9 8.28 -9.54 -22.56
CA ILE A 9 7.46 -9.84 -21.37
C ILE A 9 6.84 -11.25 -21.38
N SER A 10 6.95 -11.99 -22.49
CA SER A 10 6.45 -13.38 -22.55
C SER A 10 7.25 -14.31 -21.64
N THR A 11 8.47 -13.95 -21.29
CA THR A 11 9.37 -14.72 -20.41
C THR A 11 9.21 -14.36 -18.92
N GLY A 12 8.45 -13.33 -18.60
CA GLY A 12 8.19 -12.84 -17.25
C GLY A 12 8.41 -11.33 -17.11
N LEU A 13 7.87 -10.75 -16.03
CA LEU A 13 7.90 -9.30 -15.80
C LEU A 13 9.18 -8.81 -15.12
N HIS A 14 9.87 -9.69 -14.39
CA HIS A 14 11.06 -9.37 -13.58
C HIS A 14 12.11 -10.46 -13.73
N SER A 15 13.37 -10.09 -13.51
CA SER A 15 14.46 -11.06 -13.42
C SER A 15 14.12 -12.15 -12.45
N GLY A 16 13.98 -12.85 -11.85
CA GLY A 16 13.60 -13.87 -10.89
C GLY A 16 12.28 -14.57 -11.18
N VAL A 17 11.45 -14.02 -12.06
CA VAL A 17 10.20 -14.68 -12.53
C VAL A 17 10.24 -14.96 -14.04
N ALA A 18 11.26 -14.47 -14.73
CA ALA A 18 11.49 -14.80 -16.13
C ALA A 18 11.93 -16.27 -16.26
N SER A 19 11.47 -16.94 -17.31
CA SER A 19 11.79 -18.35 -17.54
C SER A 19 13.26 -18.61 -17.93
N ASP A 20 13.95 -17.57 -18.40
CA ASP A 20 15.30 -17.61 -18.96
C ASP A 20 16.36 -16.88 -18.11
N ALA A 21 15.95 -16.32 -16.98
CA ALA A 21 16.85 -15.62 -16.06
C ALA A 21 16.60 -16.02 -14.61
N THR A 22 17.70 -16.16 -13.87
CA THR A 22 17.66 -16.43 -12.43
C THR A 22 17.36 -15.17 -11.63
N GLY A 23 16.87 -15.33 -10.38
CA GLY A 23 16.72 -14.25 -9.42
C GLY A 23 17.95 -14.09 -8.52
N GLY A 24 17.82 -13.24 -7.48
CA GLY A 24 18.89 -12.93 -6.54
C GLY A 24 19.27 -14.05 -5.56
N PHE A 25 18.55 -15.19 -5.52
CA PHE A 25 18.95 -16.38 -4.76
C PHE A 25 19.92 -17.24 -5.57
N ALA A 26 21.04 -16.65 -5.98
CA ALA A 26 22.08 -17.29 -6.78
C ALA A 26 23.44 -16.65 -6.49
N GLU A 27 24.52 -17.40 -6.68
CA GLU A 27 25.90 -16.88 -6.58
C GLU A 27 26.23 -15.88 -7.71
N LEU A 28 25.59 -16.07 -8.86
CA LEU A 28 25.72 -15.20 -10.03
C LEU A 28 24.36 -14.89 -10.62
N LEU A 29 24.11 -13.62 -10.86
CA LEU A 29 22.90 -13.11 -11.48
C LEU A 29 23.26 -12.33 -12.75
N PRO A 30 22.77 -12.74 -13.94
CA PRO A 30 22.92 -11.92 -15.14
C PRO A 30 22.07 -10.65 -15.00
N ALA A 31 22.70 -9.49 -15.18
CA ALA A 31 22.02 -8.20 -15.09
C ALA A 31 22.50 -7.26 -16.19
N HIS A 32 21.58 -6.49 -16.78
CA HIS A 32 21.97 -5.46 -17.73
C HIS A 32 22.59 -4.25 -17.00
N PRO A 33 23.65 -3.60 -17.53
CA PRO A 33 24.30 -2.47 -16.87
C PRO A 33 23.34 -1.33 -16.47
N SER A 34 22.27 -1.09 -17.24
CA SER A 34 21.26 -0.07 -16.92
C SER A 34 20.42 -0.39 -15.68
N MET A 35 20.48 -1.61 -15.17
CA MET A 35 19.79 -2.04 -13.95
C MET A 35 20.68 -1.97 -12.71
N LEU A 36 21.96 -1.65 -12.89
CA LEU A 36 22.95 -1.61 -11.81
C LEU A 36 23.14 -0.18 -11.33
N HIS A 37 22.97 0.03 -10.05
CA HIS A 37 23.22 1.31 -9.41
C HIS A 37 24.32 1.12 -8.35
N PRO A 38 25.50 1.75 -8.50
CA PRO A 38 26.54 1.68 -7.48
C PRO A 38 26.02 2.22 -6.14
N VAL A 39 26.24 1.45 -5.09
CA VAL A 39 25.96 1.90 -3.72
C VAL A 39 27.21 2.62 -3.19
N PRO A 40 27.09 3.86 -2.65
CA PRO A 40 28.24 4.53 -2.05
C PRO A 40 28.79 3.75 -0.84
N ASP A 41 30.11 3.69 -0.69
CA ASP A 41 30.78 2.98 0.41
C ASP A 41 30.36 3.45 1.80
N THR A 42 29.75 4.64 1.89
CA THR A 42 29.22 5.21 3.13
C THR A 42 27.83 4.65 3.53
N VAL A 43 27.18 3.87 2.65
CA VAL A 43 25.87 3.26 2.89
C VAL A 43 26.06 1.79 3.25
N PRO A 44 25.74 1.37 4.48
CA PRO A 44 25.81 -0.03 4.88
C PRO A 44 24.86 -0.92 4.05
N ASP A 45 25.22 -2.16 3.83
CA ASP A 45 24.43 -3.13 3.06
C ASP A 45 23.01 -3.32 3.62
N GLU A 46 22.87 -3.29 4.95
CA GLU A 46 21.57 -3.40 5.63
C GLU A 46 20.64 -2.22 5.35
N VAL A 47 21.20 -1.08 4.97
CA VAL A 47 20.43 0.08 4.52
C VAL A 47 20.21 0.01 3.02
N ALA A 48 21.23 -0.37 2.25
CA ALA A 48 21.15 -0.46 0.80
C ALA A 48 20.07 -1.45 0.34
N VAL A 49 19.90 -2.56 1.03
CA VAL A 49 18.88 -3.59 0.72
C VAL A 49 17.45 -3.04 0.79
N LEU A 50 17.21 -1.95 1.52
CA LEU A 50 15.91 -1.29 1.60
C LEU A 50 15.60 -0.41 0.37
N ALA A 51 16.54 -0.23 -0.55
CA ALA A 51 16.34 0.63 -1.72
C ALA A 51 15.12 0.20 -2.56
N ASP A 52 14.92 -1.10 -2.76
CA ASP A 52 13.78 -1.63 -3.51
C ASP A 52 12.43 -1.33 -2.81
N PRO A 53 12.14 -1.81 -1.61
CA PRO A 53 10.86 -1.54 -0.95
C PRO A 53 10.65 -0.05 -0.67
N PHE A 54 11.71 0.71 -0.43
CA PHE A 54 11.62 2.15 -0.23
C PHE A 54 11.25 2.88 -1.53
N SER A 55 11.86 2.51 -2.66
CA SER A 55 11.56 3.13 -3.97
C SER A 55 10.12 2.90 -4.40
N VAL A 56 9.57 1.70 -4.21
CA VAL A 56 8.16 1.39 -4.48
C VAL A 56 7.24 2.27 -3.63
N SER A 57 7.50 2.35 -2.35
CA SER A 57 6.67 3.13 -1.42
C SER A 57 6.79 4.63 -1.67
N LEU A 58 8.00 5.13 -1.90
CA LEU A 58 8.26 6.53 -2.24
C LEU A 58 7.55 6.92 -3.54
N HIS A 59 7.60 6.05 -4.55
CA HIS A 59 6.89 6.26 -5.82
C HIS A 59 5.39 6.43 -5.59
N GLY A 60 4.76 5.51 -4.87
CA GLY A 60 3.34 5.60 -4.54
C GLY A 60 2.96 6.90 -3.81
N VAL A 61 3.75 7.28 -2.80
CA VAL A 61 3.52 8.50 -2.01
C VAL A 61 3.72 9.77 -2.84
N THR A 62 4.76 9.83 -3.68
CA THR A 62 5.05 11.03 -4.48
C THR A 62 4.12 11.20 -5.68
N ARG A 63 3.66 10.11 -6.27
CA ARG A 63 2.70 10.14 -7.40
C ARG A 63 1.28 10.43 -6.96
N HIS A 64 0.91 10.00 -5.77
CA HIS A 64 -0.45 10.10 -5.25
C HIS A 64 -0.41 10.61 -3.79
N PRO A 65 0.05 11.85 -3.57
CA PRO A 65 0.18 12.39 -2.23
C PRO A 65 -1.20 12.63 -1.58
N PRO A 66 -1.31 12.47 -0.26
CA PRO A 66 -2.50 12.91 0.46
C PRO A 66 -2.60 14.44 0.42
N PRO A 67 -3.82 14.99 0.51
CA PRO A 67 -3.98 16.44 0.60
C PRO A 67 -3.37 16.98 1.91
N PRO A 68 -2.94 18.26 1.95
CA PRO A 68 -2.43 18.89 3.15
C PRO A 68 -3.42 18.78 4.32
N GLY A 69 -2.92 18.35 5.49
CA GLY A 69 -3.74 18.14 6.68
C GLY A 69 -4.73 16.96 6.58
N GLY A 70 -4.65 16.18 5.51
CA GLY A 70 -5.52 15.03 5.28
C GLY A 70 -5.13 13.79 6.09
N ARG A 71 -5.83 12.68 5.80
CA ARG A 71 -5.59 11.37 6.42
C ARG A 71 -5.15 10.34 5.40
N ALA A 72 -4.03 9.70 5.68
CA ALA A 72 -3.50 8.58 4.90
C ALA A 72 -3.54 7.29 5.72
N LEU A 73 -4.08 6.23 5.15
CA LEU A 73 -4.05 4.90 5.74
C LEU A 73 -3.04 4.03 4.99
N VAL A 74 -2.10 3.44 5.72
CA VAL A 74 -1.20 2.41 5.20
C VAL A 74 -1.72 1.06 5.63
N TRP A 75 -2.09 0.21 4.68
CA TRP A 75 -2.54 -1.14 4.96
C TRP A 75 -1.39 -2.12 4.87
N GLY A 76 -1.02 -2.67 6.02
CA GLY A 76 0.15 -3.53 6.20
C GLY A 76 1.36 -2.78 6.77
N ALA A 77 1.99 -3.38 7.77
CA ALA A 77 3.18 -2.85 8.44
C ALA A 77 4.42 -3.74 8.21
N GLY A 78 4.52 -4.28 7.01
CA GLY A 78 5.74 -4.92 6.50
C GLY A 78 6.72 -3.88 5.93
N SER A 79 7.74 -4.34 5.20
CA SER A 79 8.79 -3.48 4.62
C SER A 79 8.21 -2.34 3.78
N LEU A 80 7.32 -2.65 2.83
CA LEU A 80 6.65 -1.63 2.01
C LEU A 80 5.86 -0.63 2.84
N GLY A 81 5.02 -1.12 3.76
CA GLY A 81 4.18 -0.24 4.58
C GLY A 81 4.99 0.67 5.50
N LEU A 82 6.02 0.16 6.15
CA LEU A 82 6.90 0.97 7.00
C LEU A 82 7.68 2.00 6.18
N CYS A 83 8.13 1.66 4.98
CA CYS A 83 8.74 2.61 4.05
C CYS A 83 7.74 3.69 3.60
N ALA A 84 6.47 3.33 3.36
CA ALA A 84 5.43 4.30 3.04
C ALA A 84 5.17 5.26 4.22
N VAL A 85 5.13 4.76 5.46
CA VAL A 85 5.02 5.61 6.66
C VAL A 85 6.18 6.57 6.75
N ALA A 86 7.42 6.11 6.56
CA ALA A 86 8.61 6.96 6.58
C ALA A 86 8.56 8.04 5.50
N ALA A 87 8.20 7.69 4.27
CA ALA A 87 8.05 8.63 3.16
C ALA A 87 6.96 9.68 3.45
N LEU A 88 5.78 9.24 3.93
CA LEU A 88 4.68 10.14 4.32
C LEU A 88 5.12 11.12 5.42
N ARG A 89 5.82 10.65 6.43
CA ARG A 89 6.28 11.53 7.53
C ARG A 89 7.34 12.53 7.09
N ALA A 90 8.22 12.14 6.16
CA ALA A 90 9.26 13.02 5.63
C ALA A 90 8.69 14.08 4.68
N LEU A 91 7.76 13.70 3.81
CA LEU A 91 7.26 14.57 2.74
C LEU A 91 5.97 15.31 3.11
N HIS A 92 5.14 14.76 3.99
CA HIS A 92 3.82 15.26 4.37
C HIS A 92 3.65 15.27 5.90
N PRO A 93 4.43 16.10 6.64
CA PRO A 93 4.45 16.09 8.11
C PRO A 93 3.13 16.52 8.77
N ASP A 94 2.28 17.22 8.05
CA ASP A 94 0.94 17.67 8.46
C ASP A 94 -0.15 16.61 8.30
N VAL A 95 0.12 15.55 7.54
CA VAL A 95 -0.83 14.47 7.30
C VAL A 95 -0.95 13.54 8.51
N GLU A 96 -2.17 13.17 8.86
CA GLU A 96 -2.39 12.15 9.88
C GLU A 96 -2.28 10.75 9.26
N VAL A 97 -1.24 10.00 9.67
CA VAL A 97 -0.96 8.66 9.15
C VAL A 97 -1.48 7.60 10.11
N GLY A 98 -2.43 6.78 9.62
CA GLY A 98 -2.88 5.56 10.27
C GLY A 98 -2.25 4.32 9.62
N VAL A 99 -2.03 3.27 10.40
CA VAL A 99 -1.44 2.00 9.91
C VAL A 99 -2.26 0.83 10.41
N VAL A 100 -2.59 -0.12 9.54
CA VAL A 100 -3.14 -1.41 9.96
C VAL A 100 -2.00 -2.41 10.10
N ALA A 101 -1.81 -2.94 11.32
CA ALA A 101 -0.76 -3.89 11.64
C ALA A 101 -1.35 -5.20 12.20
N ARG A 102 -0.76 -6.32 11.78
CA ARG A 102 -1.19 -7.65 12.23
C ARG A 102 -0.49 -8.08 13.52
N PHE A 103 0.77 -7.68 13.71
CA PHE A 103 1.62 -8.13 14.81
C PHE A 103 2.09 -6.94 15.64
N ASP A 104 2.23 -7.14 16.95
CA ASP A 104 2.65 -6.08 17.89
C ASP A 104 4.01 -5.46 17.52
N ALA A 105 4.98 -6.30 17.13
CA ALA A 105 6.29 -5.81 16.71
C ALA A 105 6.20 -4.86 15.48
N GLN A 106 5.29 -5.15 14.55
CA GLN A 106 5.03 -4.27 13.41
C GLN A 106 4.33 -2.98 13.84
N ALA A 107 3.39 -3.08 14.77
CA ALA A 107 2.70 -1.94 15.35
C ALA A 107 3.67 -0.99 16.04
N ASP A 108 4.62 -1.52 16.79
CA ASP A 108 5.64 -0.73 17.47
C ASP A 108 6.60 -0.05 16.49
N LEU A 109 7.02 -0.75 15.45
CA LEU A 109 7.80 -0.16 14.38
C LEU A 109 7.03 0.96 13.67
N ALA A 110 5.75 0.75 13.34
CA ALA A 110 4.93 1.78 12.71
C ALA A 110 4.85 3.06 13.57
N ARG A 111 4.68 2.94 14.89
CA ARG A 111 4.72 4.08 15.82
C ARG A 111 6.07 4.78 15.82
N ARG A 112 7.17 4.03 15.86
CA ARG A 112 8.53 4.56 15.81
C ARG A 112 8.81 5.31 14.51
N PHE A 113 8.25 4.87 13.38
CA PHE A 113 8.32 5.54 12.08
C PHE A 113 7.38 6.74 11.97
N GLY A 114 6.53 7.00 12.99
CA GLY A 114 5.72 8.20 13.11
C GLY A 114 4.26 8.03 12.70
N ALA A 115 3.74 6.81 12.62
CA ALA A 115 2.31 6.58 12.53
C ALA A 115 1.60 7.16 13.77
N ARG A 116 0.61 8.01 13.57
CA ARG A 116 -0.17 8.60 14.68
C ARG A 116 -1.21 7.65 15.25
N ARG A 117 -1.70 6.75 14.43
CA ARG A 117 -2.64 5.71 14.82
C ARG A 117 -2.18 4.36 14.28
N VAL A 118 -2.32 3.33 15.08
CA VAL A 118 -2.08 1.95 14.65
C VAL A 118 -3.30 1.14 15.04
N PHE A 119 -3.85 0.47 14.07
CA PHE A 119 -5.05 -0.35 14.20
C PHE A 119 -4.66 -1.81 14.14
N PRO A 120 -5.03 -2.64 15.13
CA PRO A 120 -4.87 -4.08 15.02
C PRO A 120 -5.76 -4.61 13.89
N LEU A 121 -5.26 -5.59 13.15
CA LEU A 121 -6.04 -6.23 12.10
C LEU A 121 -7.24 -6.96 12.70
N ALA A 122 -8.42 -6.66 12.19
CA ALA A 122 -9.69 -7.28 12.57
C ALA A 122 -10.50 -7.70 11.34
N GLY A 123 -11.70 -8.19 11.54
CA GLY A 123 -12.62 -8.51 10.46
C GLY A 123 -13.02 -7.29 9.62
N PRO A 124 -13.44 -7.47 8.35
CA PRO A 124 -13.72 -6.35 7.44
C PRO A 124 -14.74 -5.35 8.00
N GLY A 125 -15.83 -5.80 8.61
CA GLY A 125 -16.86 -4.92 9.21
C GLY A 125 -16.28 -4.05 10.33
N GLU A 126 -15.62 -4.67 11.30
CA GLU A 126 -14.98 -4.00 12.42
C GLU A 126 -13.92 -3.00 11.96
N MET A 127 -13.12 -3.38 10.94
CA MET A 127 -12.14 -2.47 10.39
C MET A 127 -12.78 -1.23 9.76
N VAL A 128 -13.89 -1.39 9.04
CA VAL A 128 -14.59 -0.23 8.48
C VAL A 128 -15.14 0.67 9.59
N GLU A 129 -15.69 0.11 10.66
CA GLU A 129 -16.21 0.87 11.79
C GLU A 129 -15.13 1.70 12.48
N VAL A 130 -14.01 1.06 12.84
CA VAL A 130 -12.89 1.71 13.53
C VAL A 130 -12.24 2.80 12.65
N LEU A 131 -12.09 2.53 11.38
CA LEU A 131 -11.50 3.48 10.44
C LEU A 131 -12.46 4.62 10.09
N ALA A 132 -13.76 4.38 10.07
CA ALA A 132 -14.77 5.43 9.92
C ALA A 132 -14.76 6.38 11.13
N ASP A 133 -14.73 5.84 12.35
CA ASP A 133 -14.62 6.65 13.57
C ASP A 133 -13.35 7.53 13.54
N TRP A 134 -12.20 6.94 13.24
CA TRP A 134 -10.97 7.71 13.13
C TRP A 134 -11.01 8.78 12.05
N SER A 135 -11.59 8.49 10.89
CA SER A 135 -11.60 9.41 9.75
C SER A 135 -12.77 10.40 9.76
N GLY A 136 -13.65 10.33 10.74
CA GLY A 136 -14.86 11.15 10.82
C GLY A 136 -15.88 10.80 9.75
N GLY A 137 -15.87 9.56 9.29
CA GLY A 137 -16.79 9.06 8.29
C GLY A 137 -18.12 8.59 8.90
N VAL A 138 -19.20 8.77 8.17
CA VAL A 138 -20.51 8.29 8.57
C VAL A 138 -20.74 6.90 7.99
N LEU A 139 -21.01 5.93 8.87
CA LEU A 139 -21.31 4.56 8.44
C LEU A 139 -22.68 4.48 7.76
N ARG A 140 -22.70 3.80 6.63
CA ARG A 140 -23.92 3.45 5.89
C ARG A 140 -23.98 1.93 5.75
N PRO A 141 -25.13 1.32 5.94
CA PRO A 141 -25.30 -0.11 5.68
C PRO A 141 -25.10 -0.38 4.19
N THR A 142 -24.66 -1.59 3.88
CA THR A 142 -24.62 -2.07 2.51
C THR A 142 -26.04 -2.36 2.00
N MET A 143 -26.17 -2.44 0.68
CA MET A 143 -27.41 -2.91 0.06
C MET A 143 -27.64 -4.38 0.40
N GLU A 144 -28.89 -4.78 0.52
CA GLU A 144 -29.27 -6.16 0.74
C GLU A 144 -28.72 -7.07 -0.38
N GLY A 145 -28.20 -8.23 -0.02
CA GLY A 145 -27.62 -9.19 -0.95
C GLY A 145 -26.13 -9.02 -1.23
N LEU A 146 -25.47 -7.99 -0.65
CA LEU A 146 -24.02 -7.83 -0.66
C LEU A 146 -23.38 -8.49 0.59
N ASP A 147 -22.07 -8.30 0.72
CA ASP A 147 -21.25 -8.94 1.78
C ASP A 147 -21.56 -8.48 3.23
N GLY A 148 -22.49 -7.57 3.43
CA GLY A 148 -22.88 -7.05 4.74
C GLY A 148 -21.88 -6.07 5.37
N VAL A 149 -20.75 -5.79 4.73
CA VAL A 149 -19.73 -4.86 5.24
C VAL A 149 -20.20 -3.41 5.02
N PRO A 150 -20.29 -2.56 6.05
CA PRO A 150 -20.78 -1.19 5.92
C PRO A 150 -19.82 -0.33 5.05
N MET A 151 -20.29 0.83 4.64
CA MET A 151 -19.54 1.79 3.86
C MET A 151 -19.49 3.15 4.57
N CYS A 152 -18.36 3.81 4.50
CA CYS A 152 -18.16 5.15 5.03
C CYS A 152 -18.58 6.20 3.97
N HIS A 153 -19.64 6.99 4.26
CA HIS A 153 -20.10 8.10 3.42
C HIS A 153 -21.16 8.98 4.12
N PRO A 154 -21.02 10.33 4.15
CA PRO A 154 -19.83 11.11 3.74
C PRO A 154 -18.65 10.94 4.69
N GLY A 155 -17.52 11.54 4.31
CA GLY A 155 -16.28 11.44 5.06
C GLY A 155 -15.46 10.21 4.69
N GLY A 156 -14.42 9.96 5.44
CA GLY A 156 -13.49 8.85 5.24
C GLY A 156 -12.05 9.28 5.03
N VAL A 157 -11.20 8.32 4.70
CA VAL A 157 -9.76 8.49 4.48
C VAL A 157 -9.50 9.09 3.09
N ASP A 158 -8.53 9.97 2.97
CA ASP A 158 -8.20 10.60 1.68
C ASP A 158 -7.45 9.66 0.73
N VAL A 159 -6.44 8.97 1.25
CA VAL A 159 -5.61 8.03 0.48
C VAL A 159 -5.39 6.76 1.28
N VAL A 160 -5.56 5.61 0.65
CA VAL A 160 -5.16 4.30 1.20
C VAL A 160 -3.99 3.76 0.38
N TYR A 161 -2.88 3.48 1.04
CA TYR A 161 -1.73 2.75 0.46
C TYR A 161 -1.85 1.29 0.87
N ASP A 162 -2.34 0.46 -0.03
CA ASP A 162 -2.50 -0.98 0.22
C ASP A 162 -1.26 -1.74 -0.26
N THR A 163 -0.48 -2.22 0.70
CA THR A 163 0.75 -2.99 0.44
C THR A 163 0.52 -4.50 0.40
N ILE A 164 -0.73 -4.94 0.41
CA ILE A 164 -1.14 -6.35 0.49
C ILE A 164 -1.96 -6.77 -0.73
N ALA A 165 -2.92 -5.93 -1.14
CA ALA A 165 -3.82 -6.10 -2.29
C ALA A 165 -4.64 -7.41 -2.29
N ARG A 166 -5.05 -7.89 -1.11
CA ARG A 166 -5.96 -9.04 -0.99
C ARG A 166 -7.42 -8.60 -1.07
N PRO A 167 -8.36 -9.50 -1.42
CA PRO A 167 -9.78 -9.18 -1.43
C PRO A 167 -10.28 -8.52 -0.14
N GLU A 168 -9.82 -9.00 1.01
CA GLU A 168 -10.21 -8.48 2.33
C GLU A 168 -9.71 -7.04 2.53
N THR A 169 -8.47 -6.74 2.13
CA THR A 169 -7.91 -5.39 2.25
C THR A 169 -8.56 -4.43 1.27
N LEU A 170 -8.77 -4.86 0.03
CA LEU A 170 -9.47 -4.07 -1.00
C LEU A 170 -10.92 -3.78 -0.61
N THR A 171 -11.64 -4.78 -0.07
CA THR A 171 -13.00 -4.63 0.43
C THR A 171 -13.11 -3.51 1.46
N VAL A 172 -12.19 -3.44 2.42
CA VAL A 172 -12.19 -2.38 3.43
C VAL A 172 -11.70 -1.06 2.85
N ALA A 173 -10.60 -1.07 2.07
CA ALA A 173 -9.99 0.13 1.52
C ALA A 173 -11.00 0.99 0.74
N VAL A 174 -11.76 0.39 -0.19
CA VAL A 174 -12.75 1.14 -0.97
C VAL A 174 -13.93 1.65 -0.15
N ARG A 175 -14.22 1.00 0.98
CA ARG A 175 -15.31 1.40 1.87
C ARG A 175 -14.94 2.52 2.83
N VAL A 176 -13.68 2.59 3.26
CA VAL A 176 -13.21 3.64 4.18
C VAL A 176 -12.69 4.88 3.48
N LEU A 177 -12.32 4.80 2.20
CA LEU A 177 -11.99 5.98 1.39
C LEU A 177 -13.18 6.94 1.32
N ARG A 178 -12.93 8.25 1.42
CA ARG A 178 -13.93 9.25 1.10
C ARG A 178 -14.29 9.21 -0.39
N ALA A 179 -15.38 9.87 -0.77
CA ALA A 179 -15.68 10.10 -2.18
C ALA A 179 -14.49 10.84 -2.86
N ARG A 180 -14.13 10.40 -4.05
CA ARG A 180 -12.95 10.88 -4.81
C ARG A 180 -11.62 10.69 -4.08
N GLY A 181 -11.56 9.73 -3.15
CA GLY A 181 -10.31 9.29 -2.53
C GLY A 181 -9.48 8.44 -3.49
N THR A 182 -8.25 8.15 -3.09
CA THR A 182 -7.32 7.37 -3.91
C THR A 182 -6.90 6.09 -3.20
N LEU A 183 -7.01 4.96 -3.90
CA LEU A 183 -6.43 3.69 -3.51
C LEU A 183 -5.13 3.48 -4.30
N VAL A 184 -4.01 3.42 -3.61
CA VAL A 184 -2.68 3.15 -4.18
C VAL A 184 -2.33 1.70 -3.85
N GLY A 185 -2.31 0.83 -4.86
CA GLY A 185 -1.98 -0.58 -4.72
C GLY A 185 -0.50 -0.83 -5.01
N SER A 186 0.26 -1.27 -4.02
CA SER A 186 1.64 -1.74 -4.20
C SER A 186 1.81 -3.22 -3.82
N GLY A 187 0.79 -3.83 -3.25
CA GLY A 187 0.74 -5.27 -3.03
C GLY A 187 0.45 -6.03 -4.32
N VAL A 188 0.95 -7.26 -4.40
CA VAL A 188 0.68 -8.17 -5.53
C VAL A 188 -0.03 -9.40 -4.99
N HIS A 189 -1.22 -9.69 -5.53
CA HIS A 189 -2.00 -10.86 -5.19
C HIS A 189 -2.61 -11.46 -6.46
N PRO A 190 -2.75 -12.80 -6.56
CA PRO A 190 -3.46 -13.42 -7.67
C PRO A 190 -4.88 -12.86 -7.83
N PRO A 191 -5.42 -12.80 -9.05
CA PRO A 191 -6.79 -12.34 -9.29
C PRO A 191 -7.80 -13.08 -8.42
N ALA A 192 -8.68 -12.33 -7.77
CA ALA A 192 -9.71 -12.86 -6.89
C ALA A 192 -11.01 -12.06 -7.05
N ARG A 193 -12.12 -12.66 -6.62
CA ARG A 193 -13.42 -11.98 -6.61
C ARG A 193 -13.55 -11.16 -5.34
N TRP A 194 -14.01 -9.92 -5.48
CA TRP A 194 -14.35 -9.04 -4.37
C TRP A 194 -15.41 -8.02 -4.82
N GLU A 195 -16.08 -7.39 -3.87
CA GLU A 195 -17.13 -6.43 -4.15
C GLU A 195 -16.49 -5.04 -4.39
N TRP A 196 -16.59 -4.53 -5.62
CA TRP A 196 -15.93 -3.31 -6.09
C TRP A 196 -16.87 -2.13 -6.36
N SER A 197 -18.18 -2.29 -6.18
CA SER A 197 -19.16 -1.23 -6.49
C SER A 197 -18.89 0.10 -5.75
N PRO A 198 -18.26 0.14 -4.54
CA PRO A 198 -17.88 1.41 -3.92
C PRO A 198 -16.90 2.24 -4.77
N LEU A 199 -16.10 1.64 -5.64
CA LEU A 199 -15.25 2.40 -6.60
C LEU A 199 -16.13 3.29 -7.48
N TYR A 200 -17.19 2.74 -8.03
CA TYR A 200 -18.13 3.47 -8.87
C TYR A 200 -18.91 4.52 -8.09
N PHE A 201 -19.56 4.14 -7.00
CA PHE A 201 -20.45 5.04 -6.26
C PHE A 201 -19.71 6.21 -5.59
N LYS A 202 -18.46 6.05 -5.26
CA LYS A 202 -17.64 7.05 -4.58
C LYS A 202 -16.62 7.72 -5.51
N GLU A 203 -16.63 7.42 -6.81
CA GLU A 203 -15.68 7.94 -7.80
C GLU A 203 -14.21 7.77 -7.34
N ILE A 204 -13.87 6.60 -6.79
CA ILE A 204 -12.53 6.33 -6.27
C ILE A 204 -11.55 6.10 -7.42
N SER A 205 -10.39 6.74 -7.33
CA SER A 205 -9.24 6.43 -8.19
C SER A 205 -8.49 5.23 -7.64
N TRP A 206 -8.32 4.18 -8.44
CA TRP A 206 -7.44 3.06 -8.10
C TRP A 206 -6.24 3.07 -9.03
N VAL A 207 -5.04 3.11 -8.44
CA VAL A 207 -3.75 3.24 -9.13
C VAL A 207 -2.75 2.22 -8.56
N GLY A 208 -1.76 1.81 -9.37
CA GLY A 208 -0.71 0.88 -8.98
C GLY A 208 0.62 1.30 -9.54
#